data_089fd68dbacf0929968aff98965733e4
#
_entry.id   089fd68dbacf0929968aff98965733e4
#
_cell.length_a   1.000
_cell.length_b   1.000
_cell.length_c   1.000
_cell.angle_alpha   90.00
_cell.angle_beta   90.00
_cell.angle_gamma   90.00
#
_symmetry.space_group_name_H-M   'P 1'
#
loop_
_entity.id
_entity.type
_entity.pdbx_description
1 polymer ?
#
loop_
_entity_poly.entity_id
_entity_poly.type
_entity_poly.pdbx_seq_one_letter_code
_entity_poly.pdbx_strand_id
1 'polypeptide(L)'
;MAGLGFFEQDEPGGLVWVPRGTSFGFDDLVFYRGKGEVPFAAVAGRIDLILTGPHATAALPRELEPFLEPGRTERQQHDFSDMTTSDLCKRWVETDDHAVYVEFPHHRILFDPNREWPADPQADLREFFARRDAQTRGESVSFNGVDSIRPVSFSGVPFLRRPDDDAEWARLASVIADLGERGARPYARIRDEVIETVFEAKCRNLHTLDVARSTVADFNSARMLHVQCVHDTMNATVGPDGAVNRGKPTADWLPRIVSLGNRGDERGEPRPPSGGGLMPKADIPIIDGTQFRSLQQALALAFDVPHDELDAALALNSPYLGAYECQRVGLLLRTLEPQGIVRHASQERVLGIRTGAYQAEFLRETLLGARNTAHVRQPGTDWPETDHAHHSELTSRLTRAYDILRRWDYDVPPTRDYEPPRFR
;
A
#
# COMPACT_ATOMS: atom_id res chain seq x y z
N MET A 1 -16.06 13.97 0.40
CA MET A 1 -15.83 12.73 -0.38
C MET A 1 -15.71 13.09 -1.85
N ALA A 2 -14.49 13.34 -2.32
CA ALA A 2 -14.17 13.40 -3.76
C ALA A 2 -13.40 12.11 -4.12
N GLY A 3 -13.97 11.00 -3.76
CA GLY A 3 -13.51 9.68 -4.17
C GLY A 3 -14.40 9.24 -5.32
N LEU A 4 -13.89 8.39 -6.20
CA LEU A 4 -14.53 7.78 -7.36
C LEU A 4 -16.06 7.96 -7.32
N GLY A 5 -16.64 8.70 -8.25
CA GLY A 5 -18.09 8.99 -8.31
C GLY A 5 -18.96 7.75 -8.60
N PHE A 6 -18.52 6.57 -8.17
CA PHE A 6 -19.11 5.26 -8.40
C PHE A 6 -19.63 4.61 -7.11
N PHE A 7 -19.44 5.20 -5.93
CA PHE A 7 -19.88 4.56 -4.69
C PHE A 7 -21.31 4.98 -4.34
N GLU A 8 -22.12 4.00 -3.95
CA GLU A 8 -23.47 4.18 -3.45
C GLU A 8 -23.49 3.91 -1.94
N GLN A 9 -24.28 4.66 -1.21
CA GLN A 9 -24.58 4.40 0.20
C GLN A 9 -26.10 4.49 0.37
N ASP A 10 -26.72 3.44 0.89
CA ASP A 10 -28.19 3.35 0.99
C ASP A 10 -28.75 4.35 2.01
N GLU A 11 -28.02 4.57 3.11
CA GLU A 11 -28.35 5.51 4.19
C GLU A 11 -27.08 5.97 4.91
N PRO A 12 -27.08 7.12 5.57
CA PRO A 12 -25.95 7.57 6.37
C PRO A 12 -25.56 6.54 7.43
N GLY A 13 -24.30 6.16 7.48
CA GLY A 13 -23.77 5.09 8.37
C GLY A 13 -24.04 3.67 7.88
N GLY A 14 -24.70 3.51 6.73
CA GLY A 14 -24.87 2.23 6.03
C GLY A 14 -23.63 1.81 5.26
N LEU A 15 -23.67 0.60 4.70
CA LEU A 15 -22.55 0.09 3.90
C LEU A 15 -22.34 0.91 2.62
N VAL A 16 -21.08 1.04 2.24
CA VAL A 16 -20.67 1.68 0.98
C VAL A 16 -20.50 0.61 -0.09
N TRP A 17 -21.07 0.87 -1.28
CA TRP A 17 -21.17 -0.11 -2.34
C TRP A 17 -20.54 0.36 -3.64
N VAL A 18 -19.97 -0.58 -4.36
CA VAL A 18 -19.72 -0.48 -5.80
C VAL A 18 -20.98 -0.97 -6.53
N PRO A 19 -21.56 -0.18 -7.45
CA PRO A 19 -22.75 -0.58 -8.20
C PRO A 19 -22.56 -1.88 -8.96
N ARG A 20 -23.67 -2.63 -9.15
CA ARG A 20 -23.64 -3.89 -9.92
C ARG A 20 -23.13 -3.67 -11.35
N GLY A 21 -22.30 -4.60 -11.81
CA GLY A 21 -21.80 -4.57 -13.18
C GLY A 21 -20.64 -3.60 -13.42
N THR A 22 -20.20 -2.87 -12.40
CA THR A 22 -19.04 -1.94 -12.52
C THR A 22 -17.79 -2.70 -12.93
N SER A 23 -17.10 -2.18 -13.95
CA SER A 23 -15.77 -2.60 -14.38
C SER A 23 -14.83 -1.41 -14.29
N PHE A 24 -13.56 -1.65 -13.99
CA PHE A 24 -12.60 -0.59 -13.74
C PHE A 24 -11.52 -0.55 -14.82
N GLY A 25 -11.22 0.65 -15.28
CA GLY A 25 -10.19 0.96 -16.25
C GLY A 25 -9.07 1.83 -15.67
N PHE A 26 -8.15 2.25 -16.53
CA PHE A 26 -7.03 3.10 -16.16
C PHE A 26 -7.49 4.40 -15.49
N ASP A 27 -8.47 5.07 -16.09
CA ASP A 27 -8.97 6.36 -15.58
C ASP A 27 -9.70 6.23 -14.24
N ASP A 28 -10.16 5.05 -13.87
CA ASP A 28 -10.81 4.82 -12.58
C ASP A 28 -9.78 4.60 -11.47
N LEU A 29 -8.65 3.93 -11.77
CA LEU A 29 -7.71 3.44 -10.78
C LEU A 29 -6.45 4.29 -10.63
N VAL A 30 -6.10 5.13 -11.61
CA VAL A 30 -4.86 5.91 -11.62
C VAL A 30 -5.12 7.38 -11.32
N PHE A 31 -4.42 7.93 -10.35
CA PHE A 31 -4.51 9.31 -9.89
C PHE A 31 -3.15 9.99 -9.98
N TYR A 32 -3.11 11.18 -10.57
CA TYR A 32 -1.92 12.00 -10.71
C TYR A 32 -2.30 13.48 -10.92
N ARG A 33 -1.38 14.38 -10.68
CA ARG A 33 -1.63 15.81 -10.85
C ARG A 33 -1.95 16.15 -12.31
N GLY A 34 -3.07 16.82 -12.53
CA GLY A 34 -3.57 17.18 -13.87
C GLY A 34 -4.33 16.06 -14.58
N LYS A 35 -4.74 15.00 -13.87
CA LYS A 35 -5.63 13.97 -14.42
C LYS A 35 -6.90 14.61 -14.99
N GLY A 36 -7.30 14.17 -16.20
CA GLY A 36 -8.41 14.74 -16.95
C GLY A 36 -8.03 15.91 -17.88
N GLU A 37 -6.89 16.57 -17.63
CA GLU A 37 -6.37 17.67 -18.45
C GLU A 37 -5.15 17.25 -19.25
N VAL A 38 -4.28 16.43 -18.65
CA VAL A 38 -3.00 16.00 -19.22
C VAL A 38 -2.95 14.47 -19.30
N PRO A 39 -2.63 13.87 -20.46
CA PRO A 39 -2.44 12.43 -20.58
C PRO A 39 -1.29 11.92 -19.68
N PHE A 40 -1.46 10.75 -19.05
CA PHE A 40 -0.48 10.16 -18.15
C PHE A 40 0.92 10.04 -18.80
N ALA A 41 0.99 9.64 -20.08
CA ALA A 41 2.25 9.51 -20.80
C ALA A 41 3.08 10.81 -20.87
N ALA A 42 2.42 11.98 -20.80
CA ALA A 42 3.09 13.28 -20.81
C ALA A 42 3.73 13.62 -19.45
N VAL A 43 3.26 13.03 -18.37
CA VAL A 43 3.78 13.26 -17.00
C VAL A 43 4.73 12.15 -16.55
N ALA A 44 4.63 10.95 -17.12
CA ALA A 44 5.32 9.75 -16.68
C ALA A 44 6.84 9.94 -16.48
N GLY A 45 7.50 10.71 -17.33
CA GLY A 45 8.96 10.91 -17.26
C GLY A 45 9.45 11.69 -16.04
N ARG A 46 8.58 12.44 -15.36
CA ARG A 46 8.92 13.16 -14.13
C ARG A 46 8.56 12.40 -12.84
N ILE A 47 7.73 11.36 -12.96
CA ILE A 47 7.31 10.55 -11.80
C ILE A 47 8.53 9.79 -11.26
N ASP A 48 8.80 9.93 -9.98
CA ASP A 48 9.84 9.18 -9.26
C ASP A 48 9.27 8.37 -8.08
N LEU A 49 7.98 8.57 -7.77
CA LEU A 49 7.24 7.83 -6.75
C LEU A 49 5.93 7.29 -7.32
N ILE A 50 5.75 5.97 -7.23
CA ILE A 50 4.48 5.31 -7.50
C ILE A 50 3.92 4.82 -6.16
N LEU A 51 2.74 5.26 -5.79
CA LEU A 51 1.99 4.80 -4.64
C LEU A 51 1.01 3.72 -5.09
N THR A 52 0.89 2.63 -4.36
CA THR A 52 -0.17 1.63 -4.55
C THR A 52 -0.99 1.46 -3.28
N GLY A 53 -2.31 1.38 -3.42
CA GLY A 53 -3.24 1.20 -2.31
C GLY A 53 -4.03 -0.11 -2.45
N PRO A 54 -3.44 -1.26 -2.09
CA PRO A 54 -4.09 -2.56 -2.30
C PRO A 54 -5.32 -2.77 -1.41
N HIS A 55 -5.44 -2.04 -0.33
CA HIS A 55 -6.55 -2.14 0.63
C HIS A 55 -7.27 -0.81 0.87
N ALA A 56 -6.99 0.18 0.05
CA ALA A 56 -7.42 1.56 0.29
C ALA A 56 -8.93 1.79 0.11
N THR A 57 -9.65 0.86 -0.53
CA THR A 57 -11.09 0.98 -0.76
C THR A 57 -11.87 0.13 0.24
N ALA A 58 -12.85 0.76 0.89
CA ALA A 58 -13.79 0.07 1.76
C ALA A 58 -15.03 -0.47 1.02
N ALA A 59 -15.35 0.03 -0.18
CA ALA A 59 -16.58 -0.29 -0.88
C ALA A 59 -16.71 -1.76 -1.27
N LEU A 60 -17.87 -2.34 -0.99
CA LEU A 60 -18.23 -3.71 -1.32
C LEU A 60 -18.98 -3.75 -2.66
N PRO A 61 -18.66 -4.68 -3.57
CA PRO A 61 -19.52 -4.90 -4.73
C PRO A 61 -20.92 -5.33 -4.33
N ARG A 62 -21.93 -4.67 -4.91
CA ARG A 62 -23.36 -4.94 -4.63
C ARG A 62 -23.78 -6.37 -4.97
N GLU A 63 -23.02 -7.08 -5.78
CA GLU A 63 -23.19 -8.51 -6.08
C GLU A 63 -23.00 -9.40 -4.84
N LEU A 64 -22.22 -8.96 -3.85
CA LEU A 64 -21.98 -9.72 -2.62
C LEU A 64 -23.12 -9.59 -1.59
N GLU A 65 -24.04 -8.65 -1.77
CA GLU A 65 -25.13 -8.37 -0.82
C GLU A 65 -25.88 -9.64 -0.35
N PRO A 66 -26.25 -10.61 -1.23
CA PRO A 66 -26.92 -11.84 -0.79
C PRO A 66 -26.08 -12.79 0.08
N PHE A 67 -24.77 -12.59 0.08
CA PHE A 67 -23.80 -13.43 0.80
C PHE A 67 -23.21 -12.77 2.03
N LEU A 68 -23.60 -11.53 2.33
CA LEU A 68 -23.11 -10.84 3.53
C LEU A 68 -23.80 -11.34 4.80
N GLU A 69 -23.04 -11.33 5.87
CA GLU A 69 -23.61 -11.45 7.21
C GLU A 69 -24.50 -10.24 7.53
N PRO A 70 -25.70 -10.44 8.05
CA PRO A 70 -26.60 -9.33 8.40
C PRO A 70 -26.00 -8.39 9.46
N GLY A 71 -26.44 -7.14 9.49
CA GLY A 71 -26.09 -6.17 10.53
C GLY A 71 -24.65 -5.67 10.46
N ARG A 72 -24.01 -5.74 9.31
CA ARG A 72 -22.71 -5.10 9.09
C ARG A 72 -22.88 -3.58 9.08
N THR A 73 -21.92 -2.87 9.63
CA THR A 73 -21.91 -1.42 9.75
C THR A 73 -20.81 -0.79 8.91
N GLU A 74 -20.98 0.48 8.55
CA GLU A 74 -19.93 1.28 7.91
C GLU A 74 -18.61 1.22 8.70
N ARG A 75 -18.67 1.33 10.04
CA ARG A 75 -17.52 1.24 10.93
C ARG A 75 -16.74 -0.06 10.73
N GLN A 76 -17.42 -1.20 10.70
CA GLN A 76 -16.79 -2.51 10.53
C GLN A 76 -16.18 -2.65 9.12
N GLN A 77 -16.87 -2.14 8.11
CA GLN A 77 -16.40 -2.14 6.72
C GLN A 77 -15.11 -1.33 6.58
N HIS A 78 -15.07 -0.13 7.14
CA HIS A 78 -13.92 0.76 7.07
C HIS A 78 -12.77 0.27 7.95
N ASP A 79 -13.06 -0.29 9.13
CA ASP A 79 -12.02 -0.80 10.04
C ASP A 79 -11.21 -1.96 9.43
N PHE A 80 -11.83 -2.75 8.55
CA PHE A 80 -11.15 -3.86 7.88
C PHE A 80 -10.50 -3.46 6.53
N SER A 81 -10.52 -2.21 6.15
CA SER A 81 -9.81 -1.64 5.00
C SER A 81 -8.75 -0.65 5.47
N ASP A 82 -7.84 -0.27 4.56
CA ASP A 82 -6.85 0.77 4.81
C ASP A 82 -7.32 2.10 4.17
N MET A 83 -8.62 2.40 4.29
CA MET A 83 -9.26 3.49 3.53
C MET A 83 -8.75 4.90 3.87
N THR A 84 -8.18 5.08 5.07
CA THR A 84 -7.54 6.37 5.41
C THR A 84 -6.35 6.68 4.49
N THR A 85 -5.74 5.67 3.88
CA THR A 85 -4.67 5.84 2.89
C THR A 85 -5.16 6.35 1.56
N SER A 86 -6.42 6.07 1.15
CA SER A 86 -6.99 6.52 -0.12
C SER A 86 -6.98 8.05 -0.25
N ASP A 87 -7.61 8.72 0.72
CA ASP A 87 -7.69 10.19 0.73
C ASP A 87 -6.30 10.84 0.86
N LEU A 88 -5.43 10.26 1.69
CA LEU A 88 -4.06 10.71 1.84
C LEU A 88 -3.29 10.64 0.51
N CYS A 89 -3.29 9.48 -0.14
CA CYS A 89 -2.54 9.27 -1.39
C CYS A 89 -3.09 10.11 -2.55
N LYS A 90 -4.41 10.23 -2.70
CA LYS A 90 -5.03 11.09 -3.71
C LYS A 90 -4.63 12.55 -3.52
N ARG A 91 -4.70 13.05 -2.28
CA ARG A 91 -4.27 14.41 -1.96
C ARG A 91 -2.77 14.62 -2.18
N TRP A 92 -1.95 13.61 -1.87
CA TRP A 92 -0.52 13.69 -2.11
C TRP A 92 -0.21 13.88 -3.59
N VAL A 93 -0.77 13.03 -4.46
CA VAL A 93 -0.50 13.13 -5.91
C VAL A 93 -1.17 14.34 -6.58
N GLU A 94 -2.17 14.97 -5.98
CA GLU A 94 -2.72 16.25 -6.43
C GLU A 94 -1.74 17.42 -6.19
N THR A 95 -0.88 17.32 -5.19
CA THR A 95 0.05 18.38 -4.78
C THR A 95 1.49 18.13 -5.23
N ASP A 96 1.88 16.86 -5.46
CA ASP A 96 3.22 16.45 -5.91
C ASP A 96 3.16 15.93 -7.35
N ASP A 97 3.76 16.65 -8.30
CA ASP A 97 3.80 16.27 -9.71
C ASP A 97 4.86 15.21 -10.05
N HIS A 98 5.60 14.74 -9.06
CA HIS A 98 6.52 13.61 -9.15
C HIS A 98 5.91 12.29 -8.64
N ALA A 99 4.64 12.30 -8.22
CA ALA A 99 3.97 11.13 -7.69
C ALA A 99 2.76 10.70 -8.54
N VAL A 100 2.47 9.40 -8.56
CA VAL A 100 1.26 8.78 -9.11
C VAL A 100 0.73 7.77 -8.13
N TYR A 101 -0.59 7.62 -8.06
CA TYR A 101 -1.26 6.66 -7.18
C TYR A 101 -2.13 5.71 -7.98
N VAL A 102 -2.05 4.41 -7.64
CA VAL A 102 -2.89 3.35 -8.20
C VAL A 102 -3.68 2.69 -7.08
N GLU A 103 -5.01 2.75 -7.16
CA GLU A 103 -5.91 2.28 -6.11
C GLU A 103 -6.62 0.99 -6.48
N PHE A 104 -6.65 0.01 -5.56
CA PHE A 104 -7.47 -1.19 -5.69
C PHE A 104 -8.95 -0.84 -5.46
N PRO A 105 -9.88 -1.24 -6.36
CA PRO A 105 -11.23 -0.69 -6.37
C PRO A 105 -12.23 -1.40 -5.46
N HIS A 106 -11.86 -2.51 -4.82
CA HIS A 106 -12.76 -3.32 -4.01
C HIS A 106 -12.27 -3.47 -2.57
N HIS A 107 -13.20 -3.77 -1.68
CA HIS A 107 -12.85 -4.16 -0.33
C HIS A 107 -12.00 -5.45 -0.33
N ARG A 108 -10.97 -5.50 0.52
CA ARG A 108 -10.01 -6.62 0.62
C ARG A 108 -10.62 -7.97 1.03
N ILE A 109 -11.86 -8.03 1.50
CA ILE A 109 -12.54 -9.31 1.78
C ILE A 109 -12.72 -10.16 0.53
N LEU A 110 -12.85 -9.50 -0.63
CA LEU A 110 -13.11 -10.13 -1.91
C LEU A 110 -11.84 -10.70 -2.54
N PHE A 111 -10.82 -9.86 -2.62
CA PHE A 111 -9.47 -10.20 -3.01
C PHE A 111 -8.50 -9.32 -2.24
N ASP A 112 -7.51 -9.94 -1.64
CA ASP A 112 -6.42 -9.23 -1.02
C ASP A 112 -5.24 -9.16 -2.02
N PRO A 113 -4.97 -8.02 -2.70
CA PRO A 113 -3.85 -7.91 -3.65
C PRO A 113 -2.49 -8.15 -2.98
N ASN A 114 -2.44 -8.08 -1.66
CA ASN A 114 -1.26 -8.38 -0.87
C ASN A 114 -1.13 -9.88 -0.52
N ARG A 115 -1.86 -10.73 -1.26
CA ARG A 115 -1.82 -12.21 -1.22
C ARG A 115 -1.70 -12.78 -2.62
N GLU A 116 -1.25 -14.02 -2.71
CA GLU A 116 -1.28 -14.75 -3.97
C GLU A 116 -2.72 -14.98 -4.43
N TRP A 117 -2.94 -14.86 -5.73
CA TRP A 117 -4.25 -15.05 -6.32
C TRP A 117 -4.73 -16.49 -6.14
N PRO A 118 -6.00 -16.74 -5.73
CA PRO A 118 -6.52 -18.09 -5.57
C PRO A 118 -6.62 -18.81 -6.92
N ALA A 119 -6.08 -20.00 -6.99
CA ALA A 119 -6.24 -20.87 -8.18
C ALA A 119 -7.69 -21.38 -8.31
N ASP A 120 -8.34 -21.65 -7.18
CA ASP A 120 -9.73 -22.06 -7.07
C ASP A 120 -10.40 -21.33 -5.91
N PRO A 121 -11.15 -20.24 -6.19
CA PRO A 121 -11.83 -19.46 -5.15
C PRO A 121 -12.79 -20.29 -4.29
N GLN A 122 -13.44 -21.30 -4.85
CA GLN A 122 -14.37 -22.15 -4.08
C GLN A 122 -13.63 -23.06 -3.10
N ALA A 123 -12.54 -23.66 -3.55
CA ALA A 123 -11.72 -24.53 -2.71
C ALA A 123 -11.09 -23.72 -1.56
N ASP A 124 -10.52 -22.55 -1.86
CA ASP A 124 -9.91 -21.67 -0.86
C ASP A 124 -10.92 -21.18 0.19
N LEU A 125 -12.13 -20.79 -0.24
CA LEU A 125 -13.20 -20.40 0.66
C LEU A 125 -13.63 -21.56 1.59
N ARG A 126 -13.83 -22.76 1.04
CA ARG A 126 -14.18 -23.94 1.83
C ARG A 126 -13.10 -24.25 2.88
N GLU A 127 -11.85 -24.21 2.46
CA GLU A 127 -10.71 -24.45 3.34
C GLU A 127 -10.58 -23.33 4.40
N PHE A 128 -10.81 -22.06 4.04
CA PHE A 128 -10.83 -20.96 4.98
C PHE A 128 -11.86 -21.19 6.09
N PHE A 129 -13.10 -21.55 5.74
CA PHE A 129 -14.15 -21.82 6.73
C PHE A 129 -13.84 -23.07 7.57
N ALA A 130 -13.27 -24.13 6.98
CA ALA A 130 -12.84 -25.31 7.73
C ALA A 130 -11.76 -24.98 8.77
N ARG A 131 -10.77 -24.16 8.41
CA ARG A 131 -9.74 -23.65 9.33
C ARG A 131 -10.34 -22.74 10.40
N ARG A 132 -11.34 -21.95 10.07
CA ARG A 132 -12.06 -21.11 11.03
C ARG A 132 -12.80 -21.95 12.06
N ASP A 133 -13.47 -23.04 11.64
CA ASP A 133 -14.11 -23.99 12.53
C ASP A 133 -13.08 -24.64 13.48
N ALA A 134 -11.93 -25.06 12.96
CA ALA A 134 -10.84 -25.62 13.76
C ALA A 134 -10.32 -24.59 14.80
N GLN A 135 -10.11 -23.33 14.38
CA GLN A 135 -9.74 -22.25 15.30
C GLN A 135 -10.78 -22.05 16.43
N THR A 136 -12.08 -22.12 16.09
CA THR A 136 -13.17 -21.98 17.06
C THR A 136 -13.17 -23.13 18.08
N ARG A 137 -12.71 -24.33 17.69
CA ARG A 137 -12.49 -25.46 18.59
C ARG A 137 -11.20 -25.35 19.44
N GLY A 138 -10.44 -24.24 19.26
CA GLY A 138 -9.19 -24.01 20.00
C GLY A 138 -7.94 -24.58 19.34
N GLU A 139 -8.03 -25.06 18.10
CA GLU A 139 -6.87 -25.56 17.36
C GLU A 139 -6.01 -24.37 16.86
N SER A 140 -4.69 -24.55 16.86
CA SER A 140 -3.77 -23.58 16.25
C SER A 140 -3.76 -23.79 14.74
N VAL A 141 -4.26 -22.80 13.98
CA VAL A 141 -4.35 -22.88 12.52
C VAL A 141 -3.70 -21.67 11.86
N SER A 142 -3.12 -21.88 10.69
CA SER A 142 -2.65 -20.83 9.80
C SER A 142 -3.65 -20.64 8.67
N PHE A 143 -3.91 -19.38 8.29
CA PHE A 143 -4.73 -19.06 7.12
C PHE A 143 -3.88 -18.80 5.87
N ASN A 144 -2.56 -18.90 5.97
CA ASN A 144 -1.66 -18.69 4.83
C ASN A 144 -2.05 -19.60 3.67
N GLY A 145 -2.11 -19.01 2.47
CA GLY A 145 -2.43 -19.71 1.22
C GLY A 145 -3.91 -19.87 0.94
N VAL A 146 -4.81 -19.47 1.85
CA VAL A 146 -6.28 -19.49 1.66
C VAL A 146 -6.93 -18.17 2.07
N ASP A 147 -6.15 -17.14 2.35
CA ASP A 147 -6.61 -15.86 2.90
C ASP A 147 -6.58 -14.71 1.87
N SER A 148 -6.48 -15.03 0.59
CA SER A 148 -6.67 -14.06 -0.49
C SER A 148 -8.13 -13.59 -0.58
N ILE A 149 -9.09 -14.49 -0.30
CA ILE A 149 -10.48 -14.19 -0.06
C ILE A 149 -10.72 -14.37 1.43
N ARG A 150 -11.10 -13.29 2.12
CA ARG A 150 -11.15 -13.33 3.59
C ARG A 150 -12.55 -13.04 4.16
N PRO A 151 -13.41 -14.07 4.31
CA PRO A 151 -14.79 -13.91 4.79
C PRO A 151 -14.92 -13.30 6.19
N VAL A 152 -13.85 -13.34 6.99
CA VAL A 152 -13.82 -12.87 8.39
C VAL A 152 -12.63 -11.97 8.59
N SER A 153 -12.81 -10.79 9.18
CA SER A 153 -11.73 -9.84 9.47
C SER A 153 -10.67 -10.42 10.42
N PHE A 154 -9.53 -9.74 10.57
CA PHE A 154 -8.50 -10.13 11.55
C PHE A 154 -9.01 -10.04 13.00
N SER A 155 -9.94 -9.13 13.29
CA SER A 155 -10.60 -9.00 14.59
C SER A 155 -11.73 -10.01 14.82
N GLY A 156 -12.01 -10.88 13.83
CA GLY A 156 -13.02 -11.94 13.95
C GLY A 156 -14.43 -11.52 13.55
N VAL A 157 -14.62 -10.34 12.97
CA VAL A 157 -15.90 -9.87 12.43
C VAL A 157 -16.22 -10.64 11.15
N PRO A 158 -17.31 -11.41 11.06
CA PRO A 158 -17.70 -12.09 9.84
C PRO A 158 -18.31 -11.09 8.85
N PHE A 159 -17.88 -11.13 7.60
CA PHE A 159 -18.45 -10.34 6.50
C PHE A 159 -19.25 -11.20 5.53
N LEU A 160 -18.69 -12.33 5.11
CA LEU A 160 -19.41 -13.29 4.28
C LEU A 160 -19.95 -14.41 5.15
N ARG A 161 -21.23 -14.72 4.98
CA ARG A 161 -21.83 -15.89 5.61
C ARG A 161 -21.34 -17.16 4.91
N ARG A 162 -21.30 -18.24 5.64
CA ARG A 162 -20.99 -19.54 5.09
C ARG A 162 -22.16 -19.99 4.21
N PRO A 163 -21.95 -20.38 2.96
CA PRO A 163 -22.98 -20.96 2.12
C PRO A 163 -23.57 -22.27 2.69
N ASP A 164 -24.89 -22.45 2.55
CA ASP A 164 -25.63 -23.56 3.14
C ASP A 164 -25.50 -24.86 2.33
N ASP A 165 -25.40 -24.75 1.01
CA ASP A 165 -25.34 -25.88 0.09
C ASP A 165 -24.33 -25.69 -1.05
N ASP A 166 -24.09 -26.76 -1.82
CA ASP A 166 -23.12 -26.73 -2.93
C ASP A 166 -23.51 -25.76 -4.05
N ALA A 167 -24.80 -25.52 -4.28
CA ALA A 167 -25.26 -24.57 -5.29
C ALA A 167 -24.94 -23.13 -4.87
N GLU A 168 -25.08 -22.82 -3.59
CA GLU A 168 -24.74 -21.51 -3.04
C GLU A 168 -23.22 -21.30 -3.02
N TRP A 169 -22.44 -22.31 -2.67
CA TRP A 169 -20.98 -22.27 -2.79
C TRP A 169 -20.54 -21.95 -4.22
N ALA A 170 -21.12 -22.63 -5.21
CA ALA A 170 -20.82 -22.39 -6.61
C ALA A 170 -21.21 -20.96 -7.06
N ARG A 171 -22.37 -20.45 -6.60
CA ARG A 171 -22.81 -19.08 -6.90
C ARG A 171 -21.86 -18.05 -6.31
N LEU A 172 -21.47 -18.16 -5.02
CA LEU A 172 -20.53 -17.24 -4.41
C LEU A 172 -19.19 -17.25 -5.12
N ALA A 173 -18.64 -18.43 -5.39
CA ALA A 173 -17.38 -18.56 -6.13
C ALA A 173 -17.46 -17.94 -7.53
N SER A 174 -18.58 -18.11 -8.24
CA SER A 174 -18.79 -17.50 -9.56
C SER A 174 -18.84 -15.97 -9.48
N VAL A 175 -19.54 -15.42 -8.48
CA VAL A 175 -19.59 -13.97 -8.24
C VAL A 175 -18.19 -13.42 -7.95
N ILE A 176 -17.43 -14.08 -7.07
CA ILE A 176 -16.06 -13.67 -6.73
C ILE A 176 -15.16 -13.72 -7.97
N ALA A 177 -15.23 -14.79 -8.77
CA ALA A 177 -14.42 -14.91 -9.98
C ALA A 177 -14.72 -13.78 -10.98
N ASP A 178 -16.01 -13.46 -11.22
CA ASP A 178 -16.43 -12.35 -12.09
C ASP A 178 -15.94 -10.99 -11.58
N LEU A 179 -16.08 -10.72 -10.28
CA LEU A 179 -15.57 -9.50 -9.65
C LEU A 179 -14.04 -9.39 -9.75
N GLY A 180 -13.34 -10.52 -9.68
CA GLY A 180 -11.91 -10.59 -9.93
C GLY A 180 -11.52 -10.13 -11.32
N GLU A 181 -12.26 -10.55 -12.35
CA GLU A 181 -12.01 -10.14 -13.75
C GLU A 181 -12.31 -8.66 -13.97
N ARG A 182 -13.27 -8.07 -13.25
CA ARG A 182 -13.67 -6.67 -13.40
C ARG A 182 -12.89 -5.67 -12.54
N GLY A 183 -12.23 -6.11 -11.47
CA GLY A 183 -11.52 -5.23 -10.53
C GLY A 183 -10.08 -5.63 -10.24
N ALA A 184 -9.85 -6.83 -9.72
CA ALA A 184 -8.53 -7.20 -9.23
C ALA A 184 -7.51 -7.47 -10.34
N ARG A 185 -7.89 -8.13 -11.45
CA ARG A 185 -7.01 -8.29 -12.62
C ARG A 185 -6.72 -6.96 -13.34
N PRO A 186 -7.72 -6.08 -13.59
CA PRO A 186 -7.45 -4.73 -14.07
C PRO A 186 -6.48 -3.97 -13.18
N TYR A 187 -6.68 -3.99 -11.86
CA TYR A 187 -5.75 -3.33 -10.93
C TYR A 187 -4.30 -3.81 -11.10
N ALA A 188 -4.09 -5.13 -11.05
CA ALA A 188 -2.74 -5.69 -11.16
C ALA A 188 -2.07 -5.32 -12.51
N ARG A 189 -2.82 -5.43 -13.61
CA ARG A 189 -2.33 -5.07 -14.96
C ARG A 189 -2.03 -3.58 -15.08
N ILE A 190 -2.93 -2.70 -14.60
CA ILE A 190 -2.77 -1.25 -14.70
C ILE A 190 -1.62 -0.77 -13.81
N ARG A 191 -1.46 -1.33 -12.61
CA ARG A 191 -0.31 -1.06 -11.74
C ARG A 191 1.01 -1.38 -12.46
N ASP A 192 1.12 -2.56 -13.04
CA ASP A 192 2.32 -3.00 -13.74
C ASP A 192 2.56 -2.11 -14.99
N GLU A 193 1.52 -1.76 -15.75
CA GLU A 193 1.57 -0.83 -16.89
C GLU A 193 2.04 0.58 -16.48
N VAL A 194 1.58 1.11 -15.34
CA VAL A 194 2.05 2.39 -14.80
C VAL A 194 3.54 2.34 -14.50
N ILE A 195 4.01 1.27 -13.84
CA ILE A 195 5.42 1.08 -13.50
C ILE A 195 6.28 1.03 -14.77
N GLU A 196 5.90 0.23 -15.75
CA GLU A 196 6.60 0.08 -17.02
C GLU A 196 6.65 1.40 -17.81
N THR A 197 5.50 2.09 -17.90
CA THR A 197 5.40 3.39 -18.60
C THR A 197 6.31 4.44 -17.98
N VAL A 198 6.35 4.56 -16.67
CA VAL A 198 7.23 5.48 -15.95
C VAL A 198 8.69 5.10 -16.16
N PHE A 199 9.02 3.81 -16.03
CA PHE A 199 10.39 3.32 -16.20
C PHE A 199 10.92 3.62 -17.60
N GLU A 200 10.15 3.31 -18.65
CA GLU A 200 10.52 3.62 -20.04
C GLU A 200 10.68 5.13 -20.30
N ALA A 201 9.76 5.95 -19.74
CA ALA A 201 9.86 7.39 -19.88
C ALA A 201 11.13 7.94 -19.22
N LYS A 202 11.52 7.41 -18.05
CA LYS A 202 12.78 7.74 -17.38
C LYS A 202 14.01 7.32 -18.21
N CYS A 203 14.01 6.13 -18.80
CA CYS A 203 15.08 5.70 -19.71
C CYS A 203 15.27 6.68 -20.87
N ARG A 204 14.16 7.11 -21.48
CA ARG A 204 14.22 8.12 -22.57
C ARG A 204 14.78 9.47 -22.08
N ASN A 205 14.34 9.94 -20.92
CA ASN A 205 14.80 11.19 -20.34
C ASN A 205 16.29 11.14 -19.99
N LEU A 206 16.78 10.03 -19.39
CA LEU A 206 18.18 9.86 -19.05
C LEU A 206 19.11 9.87 -20.29
N HIS A 207 18.63 9.39 -21.42
CA HIS A 207 19.40 9.39 -22.68
C HIS A 207 19.77 10.81 -23.12
N THR A 208 18.91 11.79 -22.87
CA THR A 208 19.05 13.19 -23.33
C THR A 208 19.23 14.21 -22.20
N LEU A 209 19.36 13.76 -20.94
CA LEU A 209 19.47 14.63 -19.78
C LEU A 209 20.69 15.54 -19.87
N ASP A 210 20.52 16.87 -19.84
CA ASP A 210 21.63 17.80 -19.73
C ASP A 210 22.20 17.81 -18.30
N VAL A 211 23.08 16.83 -18.04
CA VAL A 211 23.69 16.62 -16.70
C VAL A 211 24.44 17.86 -16.21
N ALA A 212 25.01 18.66 -17.13
CA ALA A 212 25.79 19.86 -16.78
C ALA A 212 24.90 21.03 -16.30
N ARG A 213 23.63 21.04 -16.71
CA ARG A 213 22.64 22.06 -16.35
C ARG A 213 21.62 21.59 -15.32
N SER A 214 21.54 20.28 -15.05
CA SER A 214 20.61 19.72 -14.07
C SER A 214 21.05 20.08 -12.67
N THR A 215 20.09 20.42 -11.82
CA THR A 215 20.31 20.46 -10.36
C THR A 215 20.52 19.04 -9.82
N VAL A 216 21.04 18.90 -8.61
CA VAL A 216 21.14 17.60 -7.92
C VAL A 216 19.76 16.95 -7.81
N ALA A 217 18.72 17.73 -7.53
CA ALA A 217 17.36 17.24 -7.43
C ALA A 217 16.84 16.69 -8.77
N ASP A 218 17.02 17.42 -9.85
CA ASP A 218 16.63 16.98 -11.21
C ASP A 218 17.35 15.70 -11.61
N PHE A 219 18.65 15.64 -11.36
CA PHE A 219 19.48 14.48 -11.67
C PHE A 219 19.07 13.24 -10.87
N ASN A 220 18.82 13.38 -9.57
CA ASN A 220 18.36 12.28 -8.74
C ASN A 220 16.94 11.85 -9.09
N SER A 221 16.01 12.80 -9.27
CA SER A 221 14.64 12.51 -9.70
C SER A 221 14.62 11.75 -11.02
N ALA A 222 15.41 12.17 -12.02
CA ALA A 222 15.50 11.47 -13.30
C ALA A 222 15.95 10.00 -13.17
N ARG A 223 16.70 9.67 -12.13
CA ARG A 223 17.27 8.34 -11.87
C ARG A 223 16.52 7.54 -10.80
N MET A 224 15.60 8.12 -10.07
CA MET A 224 14.87 7.46 -8.98
C MET A 224 13.53 6.93 -9.50
N LEU A 225 13.19 5.70 -9.12
CA LEU A 225 11.87 5.12 -9.27
C LEU A 225 11.56 4.23 -8.07
N HIS A 226 10.80 4.77 -7.15
CA HIS A 226 10.32 4.06 -5.98
C HIS A 226 8.86 3.65 -6.13
N VAL A 227 8.51 2.45 -5.70
CA VAL A 227 7.13 2.00 -5.58
C VAL A 227 6.85 1.74 -4.11
N GLN A 228 5.92 2.50 -3.55
CA GLN A 228 5.49 2.41 -2.18
C GLN A 228 4.11 1.76 -2.09
N CYS A 229 4.04 0.55 -1.54
CA CYS A 229 2.78 -0.12 -1.21
C CYS A 229 2.26 0.45 0.12
N VAL A 230 1.18 1.22 0.07
CA VAL A 230 0.69 2.01 1.20
C VAL A 230 -0.40 1.26 1.95
N HIS A 231 -0.22 1.15 3.25
CA HIS A 231 -1.13 0.48 4.18
C HIS A 231 -1.31 1.30 5.44
N ASP A 232 -2.34 0.98 6.22
CA ASP A 232 -2.50 1.44 7.58
C ASP A 232 -3.04 0.34 8.50
N THR A 233 -2.74 0.45 9.79
CA THR A 233 -3.37 -0.37 10.81
C THR A 233 -3.37 0.36 12.15
N MET A 234 -4.33 0.01 13.03
CA MET A 234 -4.38 0.52 14.40
C MET A 234 -3.60 -0.39 15.35
N ASN A 235 -3.01 0.19 16.39
CA ASN A 235 -2.50 -0.56 17.54
C ASN A 235 -3.63 -1.07 18.45
N ALA A 236 -4.82 -0.47 18.39
CA ALA A 236 -6.05 -0.97 18.98
C ALA A 236 -6.97 -1.55 17.91
N THR A 237 -7.73 -2.60 18.21
CA THR A 237 -8.67 -3.23 17.27
C THR A 237 -10.10 -3.17 17.81
N VAL A 238 -11.08 -3.12 16.91
CA VAL A 238 -12.51 -3.23 17.25
C VAL A 238 -12.88 -4.72 17.29
N GLY A 239 -13.50 -5.18 18.37
CA GLY A 239 -13.99 -6.55 18.48
C GLY A 239 -15.33 -6.77 17.75
N PRO A 240 -15.77 -8.04 17.59
CA PRO A 240 -17.05 -8.37 16.97
C PRO A 240 -18.28 -7.75 17.69
N ASP A 241 -18.13 -7.46 18.96
CA ASP A 241 -19.10 -6.83 19.85
C ASP A 241 -19.09 -5.29 19.79
N GLY A 242 -18.30 -4.71 18.90
CA GLY A 242 -18.09 -3.26 18.80
C GLY A 242 -17.25 -2.67 19.94
N ALA A 243 -16.74 -3.50 20.84
CA ALA A 243 -15.85 -3.04 21.91
C ALA A 243 -14.48 -2.71 21.34
N VAL A 244 -14.06 -1.47 21.51
CA VAL A 244 -12.73 -0.96 21.12
C VAL A 244 -11.75 -1.27 22.25
N ASN A 245 -10.52 -1.65 21.91
CA ASN A 245 -9.36 -1.89 22.78
C ASN A 245 -9.04 -3.36 23.13
N ARG A 246 -9.05 -4.22 22.14
CA ARG A 246 -8.13 -5.37 22.23
C ARG A 246 -6.76 -4.87 21.78
N GLY A 247 -5.91 -4.46 22.72
CA GLY A 247 -4.53 -4.09 22.43
C GLY A 247 -3.82 -5.26 21.71
N LYS A 248 -3.18 -4.98 20.58
CA LYS A 248 -2.23 -5.92 19.99
C LYS A 248 -1.13 -6.19 21.00
N PRO A 249 -0.50 -7.39 21.00
CA PRO A 249 0.76 -7.59 21.74
C PRO A 249 1.74 -6.46 21.42
N THR A 250 2.46 -5.97 22.41
CA THR A 250 3.39 -4.83 22.25
C THR A 250 4.43 -5.09 21.15
N ALA A 251 4.80 -6.36 20.93
CA ALA A 251 5.70 -6.78 19.86
C ALA A 251 5.15 -6.52 18.44
N ASP A 252 3.82 -6.41 18.30
CA ASP A 252 3.14 -6.17 17.02
C ASP A 252 2.70 -4.70 16.87
N TRP A 253 3.09 -3.83 17.79
CA TRP A 253 2.76 -2.42 17.70
C TRP A 253 3.53 -1.74 16.60
N LEU A 254 2.81 -0.92 15.83
CA LEU A 254 3.43 -0.01 14.89
C LEU A 254 4.18 1.11 15.61
N PRO A 255 5.26 1.58 15.01
CA PRO A 255 5.89 2.84 15.42
C PRO A 255 4.88 4.00 15.26
N ARG A 256 5.19 5.11 15.92
CA ARG A 256 4.27 6.28 16.01
C ARG A 256 3.81 6.84 14.66
N ILE A 257 4.60 6.69 13.59
CA ILE A 257 4.28 7.24 12.26
C ILE A 257 4.11 6.11 11.25
N VAL A 258 5.19 5.39 10.92
CA VAL A 258 5.18 4.37 9.87
C VAL A 258 6.24 3.30 10.09
N SER A 259 5.86 2.05 9.81
CA SER A 259 6.77 0.93 9.63
C SER A 259 7.06 0.76 8.14
N LEU A 260 8.33 0.81 7.76
CA LEU A 260 8.78 0.60 6.39
C LEU A 260 9.30 -0.83 6.25
N GLY A 261 8.84 -1.56 5.22
CA GLY A 261 9.19 -2.97 5.00
C GLY A 261 9.79 -3.20 3.60
N ASN A 262 11.06 -3.65 3.54
CA ASN A 262 11.74 -4.03 2.29
C ASN A 262 12.16 -5.50 2.25
N ARG A 263 11.70 -6.33 3.19
CA ARG A 263 12.08 -7.73 3.39
C ARG A 263 13.49 -7.94 3.95
N GLY A 264 14.21 -6.88 4.25
CA GLY A 264 15.52 -6.92 4.91
C GLY A 264 15.45 -7.13 6.42
N ASP A 265 16.59 -6.96 7.06
CA ASP A 265 16.73 -6.85 8.51
C ASP A 265 16.31 -5.44 9.00
N GLU A 266 16.54 -5.15 10.27
CA GLU A 266 16.27 -3.84 10.89
C GLU A 266 17.07 -2.66 10.29
N ARG A 267 18.03 -2.95 9.42
CA ARG A 267 18.83 -1.98 8.67
C ARG A 267 18.50 -1.95 7.18
N GLY A 268 17.54 -2.80 6.75
CA GLY A 268 17.18 -2.97 5.35
C GLY A 268 18.14 -3.83 4.54
N GLU A 269 19.10 -4.51 5.21
CA GLU A 269 20.09 -5.39 4.58
C GLU A 269 19.54 -6.82 4.41
N PRO A 270 20.17 -7.67 3.56
CA PRO A 270 19.74 -9.04 3.37
C PRO A 270 19.67 -9.82 4.67
N ARG A 271 18.55 -10.49 4.91
CA ARG A 271 18.37 -11.37 6.06
C ARG A 271 19.08 -12.71 5.83
N PRO A 272 19.67 -13.30 6.89
CA PRO A 272 20.16 -14.66 6.79
C PRO A 272 19.01 -15.60 6.42
N PRO A 273 19.30 -16.69 5.68
CA PRO A 273 18.29 -17.66 5.30
C PRO A 273 17.55 -18.18 6.53
N SER A 274 16.23 -17.98 6.58
CA SER A 274 15.38 -18.52 7.63
C SER A 274 14.73 -19.81 7.14
N GLY A 275 14.94 -20.92 7.85
CA GLY A 275 14.25 -22.19 7.64
C GLY A 275 15.20 -23.37 7.46
N GLY A 276 14.88 -24.49 8.13
CA GLY A 276 15.63 -25.75 8.10
C GLY A 276 15.41 -26.59 6.85
N GLY A 277 15.19 -26.00 5.69
CA GLY A 277 15.01 -26.70 4.40
C GLY A 277 16.32 -26.81 3.63
N LEU A 278 16.39 -27.78 2.70
CA LEU A 278 17.56 -28.07 1.85
C LEU A 278 18.00 -26.87 0.96
N MET A 279 17.17 -25.85 0.80
CA MET A 279 17.45 -24.58 0.13
C MET A 279 16.76 -23.43 0.88
N PRO A 280 17.39 -22.85 1.91
CA PRO A 280 16.85 -21.68 2.58
C PRO A 280 16.77 -20.51 1.60
N LYS A 281 15.58 -19.96 1.36
CA LYS A 281 15.40 -18.71 0.60
C LYS A 281 15.94 -17.56 1.44
N ALA A 282 17.02 -16.94 0.99
CA ALA A 282 17.42 -15.64 1.52
C ALA A 282 16.32 -14.62 1.18
N ASP A 283 15.83 -13.87 2.16
CA ASP A 283 15.00 -12.71 1.90
C ASP A 283 15.91 -11.61 1.32
N ILE A 284 15.77 -11.38 0.02
CA ILE A 284 16.53 -10.35 -0.68
C ILE A 284 15.73 -9.05 -0.62
N PRO A 285 16.31 -7.98 -0.06
CA PRO A 285 15.64 -6.68 -0.03
C PRO A 285 15.20 -6.22 -1.41
N ILE A 286 14.01 -5.63 -1.48
CA ILE A 286 13.39 -5.15 -2.73
C ILE A 286 13.68 -3.67 -3.01
N ILE A 287 14.43 -3.02 -2.15
CA ILE A 287 15.12 -1.75 -2.32
C ILE A 287 16.47 -1.86 -1.63
N ASP A 288 17.49 -1.22 -2.18
CA ASP A 288 18.83 -1.17 -1.59
C ASP A 288 18.80 -0.60 -0.17
N GLY A 289 19.53 -1.21 0.77
CA GLY A 289 19.53 -0.83 2.18
C GLY A 289 19.97 0.62 2.42
N THR A 290 20.89 1.15 1.62
CA THR A 290 21.31 2.55 1.70
C THR A 290 20.17 3.50 1.29
N GLN A 291 19.51 3.23 0.17
CA GLN A 291 18.33 4.01 -0.25
C GLN A 291 17.22 3.94 0.80
N PHE A 292 17.01 2.77 1.39
CA PHE A 292 15.98 2.54 2.39
C PHE A 292 16.23 3.31 3.69
N ARG A 293 17.47 3.35 4.17
CA ARG A 293 17.87 4.18 5.32
C ARG A 293 17.80 5.67 5.00
N SER A 294 18.16 6.08 3.77
CA SER A 294 18.00 7.47 3.32
C SER A 294 16.54 7.90 3.34
N LEU A 295 15.62 7.02 2.95
CA LEU A 295 14.18 7.29 3.06
C LEU A 295 13.74 7.46 4.52
N GLN A 296 14.16 6.58 5.43
CA GLN A 296 13.86 6.71 6.86
C GLN A 296 14.36 8.06 7.42
N GLN A 297 15.58 8.45 7.08
CA GLN A 297 16.16 9.72 7.52
C GLN A 297 15.42 10.93 6.92
N ALA A 298 15.05 10.87 5.65
CA ALA A 298 14.28 11.92 5.00
C ALA A 298 12.90 12.10 5.62
N LEU A 299 12.23 11.00 5.97
CA LEU A 299 10.98 11.03 6.72
C LEU A 299 11.18 11.60 8.13
N ALA A 300 12.24 11.19 8.83
CA ALA A 300 12.53 11.72 10.16
C ALA A 300 12.68 13.26 10.15
N LEU A 301 13.42 13.80 9.19
CA LEU A 301 13.57 15.23 8.99
C LEU A 301 12.26 15.93 8.62
N ALA A 302 11.45 15.29 7.78
CA ALA A 302 10.19 15.87 7.34
C ALA A 302 9.12 15.90 8.44
N PHE A 303 9.17 14.93 9.35
CA PHE A 303 8.25 14.81 10.48
C PHE A 303 8.84 15.40 11.79
N ASP A 304 10.00 16.03 11.74
CA ASP A 304 10.70 16.62 12.87
C ASP A 304 10.93 15.60 14.02
N VAL A 305 11.28 14.34 13.65
CA VAL A 305 11.54 13.25 14.59
C VAL A 305 12.95 13.39 15.17
N PRO A 306 13.12 13.45 16.49
CA PRO A 306 14.43 13.44 17.13
C PRO A 306 15.18 12.13 16.82
N HIS A 307 16.51 12.21 16.73
CA HIS A 307 17.34 11.06 16.38
C HIS A 307 17.21 9.89 17.36
N ASP A 308 17.08 10.16 18.64
CA ASP A 308 16.88 9.16 19.70
C ASP A 308 15.47 8.53 19.72
N GLU A 309 14.52 9.11 18.99
CA GLU A 309 13.17 8.57 18.79
C GLU A 309 12.97 7.88 17.42
N LEU A 310 14.01 7.77 16.60
CA LEU A 310 13.90 7.36 15.20
C LEU A 310 13.14 6.03 15.04
N ASP A 311 13.60 4.96 15.72
CA ASP A 311 12.99 3.63 15.60
C ASP A 311 11.58 3.56 16.23
N ALA A 312 11.33 4.39 17.25
CA ALA A 312 10.00 4.49 17.87
C ALA A 312 8.96 5.21 16.98
N ALA A 313 9.42 6.03 16.05
CA ALA A 313 8.57 6.78 15.13
C ALA A 313 8.53 6.18 13.72
N LEU A 314 9.66 5.64 13.25
CA LEU A 314 9.89 5.22 11.86
C LEU A 314 10.73 3.93 11.84
N ALA A 315 10.13 2.78 12.08
CA ALA A 315 10.87 1.50 12.13
C ALA A 315 11.12 0.92 10.74
N LEU A 316 12.26 0.25 10.57
CA LEU A 316 12.56 -0.55 9.38
C LEU A 316 12.28 -2.03 9.67
N ASN A 317 11.47 -2.68 8.82
CA ASN A 317 11.16 -4.11 8.89
C ASN A 317 10.61 -4.59 10.26
N SER A 318 9.96 -3.70 11.02
CA SER A 318 9.38 -4.01 12.32
C SER A 318 8.09 -3.22 12.54
N PRO A 319 6.96 -3.87 12.87
CA PRO A 319 6.76 -5.32 12.94
C PRO A 319 6.57 -5.99 11.55
N TYR A 320 6.40 -5.20 10.47
CA TYR A 320 6.10 -5.72 9.13
C TYR A 320 7.29 -5.66 8.20
N LEU A 321 7.52 -6.79 7.50
CA LEU A 321 8.65 -6.95 6.56
C LEU A 321 8.34 -6.49 5.14
N GLY A 322 7.08 -6.25 4.83
CA GLY A 322 6.58 -6.16 3.47
C GLY A 322 6.00 -7.50 2.98
N ALA A 323 4.87 -7.44 2.28
CA ALA A 323 4.11 -8.63 1.90
C ALA A 323 4.10 -8.85 0.37
N TYR A 324 3.13 -9.60 -0.13
CA TYR A 324 3.13 -10.14 -1.48
C TYR A 324 3.19 -9.07 -2.57
N GLU A 325 2.40 -7.98 -2.45
CA GLU A 325 2.36 -6.96 -3.49
C GLU A 325 3.73 -6.29 -3.69
N CYS A 326 4.38 -5.85 -2.62
CA CYS A 326 5.68 -5.22 -2.76
C CYS A 326 6.76 -6.20 -3.28
N GLN A 327 6.64 -7.51 -2.99
CA GLN A 327 7.51 -8.53 -3.58
C GLN A 327 7.28 -8.68 -5.08
N ARG A 328 6.01 -8.71 -5.53
CA ARG A 328 5.64 -8.78 -6.95
C ARG A 328 6.16 -7.58 -7.72
N VAL A 329 5.94 -6.38 -7.18
CA VAL A 329 6.47 -5.13 -7.74
C VAL A 329 7.99 -5.12 -7.78
N GLY A 330 8.63 -5.54 -6.68
CA GLY A 330 10.09 -5.65 -6.63
C GLY A 330 10.65 -6.64 -7.66
N LEU A 331 9.95 -7.75 -7.93
CA LEU A 331 10.32 -8.68 -8.98
C LEU A 331 10.19 -8.03 -10.37
N LEU A 332 9.10 -7.31 -10.65
CA LEU A 332 8.92 -6.56 -11.90
C LEU A 332 10.05 -5.56 -12.10
N LEU A 333 10.36 -4.73 -11.10
CA LEU A 333 11.45 -3.75 -11.18
C LEU A 333 12.79 -4.41 -11.48
N ARG A 334 13.11 -5.56 -10.88
CA ARG A 334 14.33 -6.32 -11.19
C ARG A 334 14.38 -6.81 -12.63
N THR A 335 13.26 -7.16 -13.25
CA THR A 335 13.23 -7.54 -14.67
C THR A 335 13.48 -6.36 -15.60
N LEU A 336 13.17 -5.14 -15.13
CA LEU A 336 13.39 -3.90 -15.86
C LEU A 336 14.80 -3.32 -15.65
N GLU A 337 15.45 -3.56 -14.52
CA GLU A 337 16.76 -3.00 -14.17
C GLU A 337 17.82 -3.09 -15.27
N PRO A 338 18.02 -4.20 -16.01
CA PRO A 338 19.01 -4.26 -17.08
C PRO A 338 18.77 -3.24 -18.19
N GLN A 339 17.49 -2.87 -18.43
CA GLN A 339 17.09 -1.86 -19.41
C GLN A 339 17.29 -0.43 -18.88
N GLY A 340 17.34 -0.27 -17.55
CA GLY A 340 17.56 1.01 -16.88
C GLY A 340 19.00 1.50 -16.92
N ILE A 341 19.93 0.71 -17.45
CA ILE A 341 21.32 1.12 -17.70
C ILE A 341 21.37 1.80 -19.07
N VAL A 342 21.32 3.13 -19.06
CA VAL A 342 21.18 3.96 -20.26
C VAL A 342 22.51 4.62 -20.60
N ARG A 343 22.97 4.43 -21.85
CA ARG A 343 24.09 5.20 -22.38
C ARG A 343 23.60 6.61 -22.74
N HIS A 344 24.19 7.62 -22.12
CA HIS A 344 23.87 9.02 -22.42
C HIS A 344 24.21 9.36 -23.89
N ALA A 345 23.47 10.29 -24.50
CA ALA A 345 23.64 10.67 -25.90
C ALA A 345 25.05 11.19 -26.24
N SER A 346 25.74 11.85 -25.28
CA SER A 346 27.13 12.24 -25.41
C SER A 346 28.11 11.06 -25.44
N GLN A 347 27.67 9.83 -25.14
CA GLN A 347 28.44 8.59 -25.01
C GLN A 347 29.56 8.60 -23.95
N GLU A 348 29.70 9.67 -23.19
CA GLU A 348 30.74 9.84 -22.17
C GLU A 348 30.34 9.19 -20.83
N ARG A 349 29.04 9.00 -20.61
CA ARG A 349 28.51 8.48 -19.35
C ARG A 349 27.49 7.37 -19.56
N VAL A 350 27.50 6.42 -18.64
CA VAL A 350 26.45 5.42 -18.46
C VAL A 350 25.70 5.78 -17.19
N LEU A 351 24.41 5.97 -17.31
CA LEU A 351 23.52 6.33 -16.20
C LEU A 351 22.60 5.15 -15.90
N GLY A 352 22.24 4.97 -14.63
CA GLY A 352 21.32 3.91 -14.19
C GLY A 352 20.11 4.47 -13.46
N ILE A 353 18.95 3.88 -13.69
CA ILE A 353 17.76 4.11 -12.85
C ILE A 353 17.95 3.34 -11.55
N ARG A 354 17.73 4.00 -10.43
CA ARG A 354 17.70 3.39 -9.10
C ARG A 354 16.26 3.01 -8.79
N THR A 355 15.98 1.73 -8.87
CA THR A 355 14.64 1.21 -8.59
C THR A 355 14.56 0.69 -7.15
N GLY A 356 13.35 0.70 -6.59
CA GLY A 356 13.10 0.06 -5.31
C GLY A 356 11.60 -0.03 -5.01
N ALA A 357 11.21 -1.11 -4.35
CA ALA A 357 9.86 -1.25 -3.81
C ALA A 357 9.92 -1.44 -2.30
N TYR A 358 8.90 -0.97 -1.60
CA TYR A 358 8.77 -1.17 -0.16
C TYR A 358 7.31 -1.01 0.27
N GLN A 359 6.97 -1.60 1.40
CA GLN A 359 5.70 -1.39 2.08
C GLN A 359 5.84 -0.25 3.08
N ALA A 360 4.87 0.66 3.12
CA ALA A 360 4.72 1.65 4.17
C ALA A 360 3.43 1.36 4.94
N GLU A 361 3.57 0.91 6.17
CA GLU A 361 2.46 0.62 7.07
C GLU A 361 2.33 1.77 8.07
N PHE A 362 1.42 2.69 7.80
CA PHE A 362 1.18 3.83 8.67
C PHE A 362 0.39 3.42 9.92
N LEU A 363 0.71 4.04 11.05
CA LEU A 363 -0.18 3.97 12.21
C LEU A 363 -1.47 4.76 11.86
N ARG A 364 -2.61 4.07 11.81
CA ARG A 364 -3.90 4.67 11.41
C ARG A 364 -4.27 5.88 12.27
N GLU A 365 -3.96 5.84 13.57
CA GLU A 365 -4.17 6.96 14.48
C GLU A 365 -3.43 8.22 14.02
N THR A 366 -2.25 8.06 13.41
CA THR A 366 -1.50 9.19 12.82
C THR A 366 -2.20 9.73 11.58
N LEU A 367 -2.81 8.88 10.76
CA LEU A 367 -3.56 9.33 9.58
C LEU A 367 -4.90 9.96 9.96
N LEU A 368 -5.61 9.41 10.92
CA LEU A 368 -6.89 9.94 11.40
C LEU A 368 -6.76 11.27 12.12
N GLY A 369 -5.62 11.52 12.78
CA GLY A 369 -5.46 12.63 13.72
C GLY A 369 -6.20 12.40 15.05
N ALA A 370 -5.96 13.28 16.03
CA ALA A 370 -6.43 13.06 17.40
C ALA A 370 -7.95 13.00 17.52
N ARG A 371 -8.68 13.88 16.81
CA ARG A 371 -10.15 13.97 16.85
C ARG A 371 -10.80 12.70 16.32
N ASN A 372 -10.42 12.27 15.12
CA ASN A 372 -11.00 11.11 14.47
C ASN A 372 -10.56 9.80 15.14
N THR A 373 -9.33 9.75 15.66
CA THR A 373 -8.88 8.64 16.52
C THR A 373 -9.75 8.50 17.77
N ALA A 374 -10.06 9.60 18.44
CA ALA A 374 -10.95 9.58 19.62
C ALA A 374 -12.36 9.08 19.25
N HIS A 375 -12.87 9.48 18.07
CA HIS A 375 -14.17 9.03 17.55
C HIS A 375 -14.19 7.53 17.29
N VAL A 376 -13.22 6.99 16.52
CA VAL A 376 -13.20 5.54 16.20
C VAL A 376 -12.90 4.64 17.39
N ARG A 377 -12.38 5.18 18.48
CA ARG A 377 -12.17 4.47 19.74
C ARG A 377 -13.43 4.38 20.62
N GLN A 378 -14.49 5.11 20.28
CA GLN A 378 -15.79 5.00 20.95
C GLN A 378 -16.66 3.97 20.23
N PRO A 379 -17.55 3.25 20.93
CA PRO A 379 -18.56 2.43 20.29
C PRO A 379 -19.40 3.25 19.31
N GLY A 380 -19.64 2.69 18.11
CA GLY A 380 -20.40 3.39 17.06
C GLY A 380 -20.51 2.55 15.80
N THR A 381 -21.32 3.00 14.87
CA THR A 381 -21.58 2.32 13.58
C THR A 381 -21.08 3.10 12.37
N ASP A 382 -20.83 4.39 12.56
CA ASP A 382 -20.38 5.34 11.55
C ASP A 382 -18.86 5.49 11.51
N TRP A 383 -18.34 5.95 10.37
CA TRP A 383 -16.94 6.33 10.20
C TRP A 383 -16.81 7.86 10.17
N PRO A 384 -15.80 8.45 10.82
CA PRO A 384 -15.64 9.90 10.83
C PRO A 384 -15.27 10.42 9.43
N GLU A 385 -15.74 11.62 9.11
CA GLU A 385 -15.29 12.34 7.92
C GLU A 385 -13.79 12.62 7.97
N THR A 386 -13.14 12.55 6.80
CA THR A 386 -11.70 12.85 6.67
C THR A 386 -11.38 14.26 7.16
N ASP A 387 -10.39 14.37 8.04
CA ASP A 387 -9.80 15.67 8.42
C ASP A 387 -8.87 16.16 7.29
N HIS A 388 -9.46 16.91 6.37
CA HIS A 388 -8.73 17.42 5.20
C HIS A 388 -7.57 18.35 5.53
N ALA A 389 -7.65 19.11 6.65
CA ALA A 389 -6.56 19.97 7.07
C ALA A 389 -5.38 19.14 7.57
N HIS A 390 -5.67 18.13 8.40
CA HIS A 390 -4.67 17.19 8.88
C HIS A 390 -4.01 16.40 7.74
N HIS A 391 -4.79 15.88 6.78
CA HIS A 391 -4.24 15.20 5.60
C HIS A 391 -3.38 16.14 4.74
N SER A 392 -3.72 17.44 4.62
CA SER A 392 -2.89 18.40 3.90
C SER A 392 -1.54 18.62 4.59
N GLU A 393 -1.50 18.64 5.92
CA GLU A 393 -0.25 18.71 6.67
C GLU A 393 0.60 17.45 6.46
N LEU A 394 -0.01 16.26 6.59
CA LEU A 394 0.69 15.00 6.37
C LEU A 394 1.27 14.90 4.95
N THR A 395 0.49 15.23 3.92
CA THR A 395 0.98 15.21 2.53
C THR A 395 2.10 16.22 2.30
N SER A 396 2.06 17.39 2.92
CA SER A 396 3.16 18.36 2.87
C SER A 396 4.44 17.78 3.47
N ARG A 397 4.36 17.08 4.60
CA ARG A 397 5.51 16.40 5.22
C ARG A 397 6.04 15.26 4.34
N LEU A 398 5.16 14.46 3.75
CA LEU A 398 5.54 13.37 2.85
C LEU A 398 6.22 13.90 1.57
N THR A 399 5.67 14.95 0.95
CA THR A 399 6.30 15.63 -0.20
C THR A 399 7.68 16.18 0.19
N ARG A 400 7.79 16.84 1.37
CA ARG A 400 9.08 17.33 1.90
C ARG A 400 10.10 16.19 2.05
N ALA A 401 9.69 15.00 2.51
CA ALA A 401 10.59 13.85 2.63
C ALA A 401 11.17 13.46 1.27
N TYR A 402 10.35 13.41 0.22
CA TYR A 402 10.81 13.12 -1.13
C TYR A 402 11.64 14.25 -1.74
N ASP A 403 11.35 15.51 -1.43
CA ASP A 403 12.22 16.63 -1.81
C ASP A 403 13.61 16.56 -1.17
N ILE A 404 13.69 16.08 0.08
CA ILE A 404 14.97 15.79 0.74
C ILE A 404 15.69 14.67 0.00
N LEU A 405 15.00 13.55 -0.34
CA LEU A 405 15.59 12.44 -1.09
C LEU A 405 16.11 12.86 -2.46
N ARG A 406 15.39 13.68 -3.20
CA ARG A 406 15.81 14.22 -4.50
C ARG A 406 17.11 15.03 -4.40
N ARG A 407 17.38 15.65 -3.23
CA ARG A 407 18.59 16.42 -2.95
C ARG A 407 19.67 15.64 -2.20
N TRP A 408 19.43 14.35 -1.92
CA TRP A 408 20.32 13.52 -1.11
C TRP A 408 21.62 13.24 -1.86
N ASP A 409 22.75 13.33 -1.14
CA ASP A 409 24.04 12.89 -1.66
C ASP A 409 24.17 11.38 -1.46
N TYR A 410 23.86 10.61 -2.50
CA TYR A 410 23.93 9.15 -2.46
C TYR A 410 25.37 8.59 -2.47
N ASP A 411 26.37 9.43 -2.69
CA ASP A 411 27.77 9.02 -2.62
C ASP A 411 28.26 8.99 -1.16
N VAL A 412 27.51 9.60 -0.23
CA VAL A 412 27.74 9.55 1.20
C VAL A 412 26.72 8.60 1.85
N PRO A 413 27.13 7.41 2.31
CA PRO A 413 26.21 6.48 2.95
C PRO A 413 25.65 7.12 4.24
N PRO A 414 24.32 7.02 4.49
CA PRO A 414 23.72 7.48 5.73
C PRO A 414 24.28 6.66 6.90
N THR A 415 25.08 7.30 7.75
CA THR A 415 25.48 6.77 9.04
C THR A 415 24.48 7.22 10.10
N ARG A 416 24.46 6.56 11.26
CA ARG A 416 23.65 7.04 12.40
C ARG A 416 24.01 8.47 12.80
N ASP A 417 25.22 8.94 12.46
CA ASP A 417 25.75 10.27 12.80
C ASP A 417 25.70 11.23 11.60
N TYR A 418 25.06 10.86 10.47
CA TYR A 418 24.96 11.74 9.31
C TYR A 418 24.01 12.90 9.61
N GLU A 419 24.55 14.08 9.84
CA GLU A 419 23.79 15.32 9.77
C GLU A 419 23.61 15.70 8.29
N PRO A 420 22.37 15.70 7.76
CA PRO A 420 22.15 16.17 6.38
C PRO A 420 22.58 17.63 6.26
N PRO A 421 22.99 18.09 5.08
CA PRO A 421 23.38 19.47 4.87
C PRO A 421 22.24 20.39 5.34
N ARG A 422 22.56 21.34 6.21
CA ARG A 422 21.60 22.34 6.70
C ARG A 422 21.22 23.21 5.49
N PHE A 423 20.04 22.99 4.97
CA PHE A 423 19.48 23.90 3.95
C PHE A 423 19.22 25.26 4.61
N ARG A 424 19.96 26.29 4.18
CA ARG A 424 19.69 27.69 4.52
C ARG A 424 18.64 28.26 3.59
#